data_919efe59320ea8ba285679dd70424265
#
_entry.id   919efe59320ea8ba285679dd70424265
#
_cell.length_a   1.000
_cell.length_b   1.000
_cell.length_c   1.000
_cell.angle_alpha   90.00
_cell.angle_beta   90.00
_cell.angle_gamma   90.00
#
_symmetry.space_group_name_H-M   'P 1'
#
loop_
_entity.id
_entity.type
_entity.pdbx_description
1 polymer ?
#
loop_
_entity_poly.entity_id
_entity_poly.type
_entity_poly.pdbx_seq_one_letter_code
_entity_poly.pdbx_strand_id
1 'polypeptide(L)'
;ADFEDLKLTRSNPFAADVINQGNSKLEGIRRVGKEYGFDLNQVMAFGDSDNDLEMLAGVGMSVAMGNGSSSVKEVAKHITTSNQQDGIHKALEHFGVLASEKVFVSRDYHFNKVKTFHHMMDERTQEEPRAWDLEGATHRAGFKIEELVEFVRAASPSEEDFGRALSQLHQALDKAAEKVAKKTPAQQDLIGQVDALIDTLYFTYGSFVLMGVDPERIFDIVHQANMGKIFPDGKAHFDPVTHKILKPDDWEEKYAPEPAIKKELQRQLKAYERHKERNNTQ
;
A
#
# COMPACT_ATOMS: atom_id res chain seq x y z
N ALA A 1 0.94 9.80 -49.86
CA ALA A 1 1.48 10.85 -49.01
C ALA A 1 2.50 10.17 -48.11
N ASP A 2 3.76 10.49 -48.29
CA ASP A 2 4.85 10.00 -47.47
C ASP A 2 4.79 10.79 -46.16
N PHE A 3 4.53 10.11 -45.06
CA PHE A 3 4.51 10.69 -43.72
C PHE A 3 5.94 10.58 -43.16
N GLU A 4 6.82 11.49 -43.55
CA GLU A 4 8.24 11.50 -43.15
C GLU A 4 8.42 11.66 -41.63
N ASP A 5 7.40 12.18 -40.92
CA ASP A 5 7.44 12.42 -39.49
C ASP A 5 6.87 11.26 -38.63
N LEU A 6 6.44 10.16 -39.28
CA LEU A 6 5.80 9.06 -38.57
C LEU A 6 6.64 7.77 -38.66
N LYS A 7 6.70 7.03 -37.55
CA LYS A 7 7.33 5.73 -37.41
C LYS A 7 6.26 4.70 -37.05
N LEU A 8 6.35 3.54 -37.71
CA LEU A 8 5.54 2.37 -37.37
C LEU A 8 6.29 1.52 -36.37
N THR A 9 5.68 1.14 -35.26
CA THR A 9 6.22 0.22 -34.29
C THR A 9 5.23 -0.90 -34.01
N ARG A 10 5.69 -2.10 -33.71
CA ARG A 10 4.84 -3.24 -33.40
C ARG A 10 4.91 -3.60 -31.95
N SER A 11 3.76 -3.60 -31.28
CA SER A 11 3.59 -4.05 -29.90
C SER A 11 3.16 -5.52 -29.79
N ASN A 12 2.55 -6.06 -30.86
CA ASN A 12 2.19 -7.48 -30.98
C ASN A 12 1.99 -7.87 -32.45
N PRO A 13 1.83 -9.18 -32.80
CA PRO A 13 1.67 -9.64 -34.20
C PRO A 13 0.45 -9.05 -34.92
N PHE A 14 -0.54 -8.56 -34.23
CA PHE A 14 -1.84 -8.14 -34.75
C PHE A 14 -2.05 -6.64 -34.74
N ALA A 15 -1.15 -5.86 -34.10
CA ALA A 15 -1.29 -4.42 -33.95
C ALA A 15 0.04 -3.70 -34.23
N ALA A 16 -0.07 -2.53 -34.86
CA ALA A 16 1.05 -1.64 -35.09
C ALA A 16 0.64 -0.24 -34.63
N ASP A 17 1.54 0.41 -33.90
CA ASP A 17 1.38 1.77 -33.41
C ASP A 17 2.07 2.73 -34.39
N VAL A 18 1.42 3.85 -34.67
CA VAL A 18 1.98 4.94 -35.44
C VAL A 18 2.36 6.05 -34.48
N ILE A 19 3.65 6.34 -34.40
CA ILE A 19 4.20 7.33 -33.48
C ILE A 19 5.04 8.37 -34.24
N ASN A 20 5.23 9.55 -33.64
CA ASN A 20 6.17 10.52 -34.21
C ASN A 20 7.59 9.97 -34.23
N GLN A 21 8.34 10.29 -35.29
CA GLN A 21 9.68 9.71 -35.54
C GLN A 21 10.70 9.99 -34.44
N GLY A 22 10.55 11.07 -33.69
CA GLY A 22 11.39 11.40 -32.52
C GLY A 22 10.94 10.78 -31.19
N ASN A 23 9.86 9.99 -31.17
CA ASN A 23 9.34 9.37 -29.96
C ASN A 23 9.74 7.90 -29.88
N SER A 24 10.28 7.52 -28.73
CA SER A 24 10.53 6.12 -28.37
C SER A 24 10.48 5.95 -26.85
N LYS A 25 10.40 4.70 -26.38
CA LYS A 25 10.49 4.41 -24.95
C LYS A 25 11.82 4.92 -24.35
N LEU A 26 12.91 4.78 -25.09
CA LEU A 26 14.23 5.27 -24.67
C LEU A 26 14.25 6.80 -24.53
N GLU A 27 13.67 7.51 -25.50
CA GLU A 27 13.59 8.98 -25.44
C GLU A 27 12.71 9.44 -24.26
N GLY A 28 11.62 8.74 -23.97
CA GLY A 28 10.81 8.96 -22.76
C GLY A 28 11.64 8.84 -21.48
N ILE A 29 12.41 7.77 -21.35
CA ILE A 29 13.32 7.56 -20.19
C ILE A 29 14.38 8.66 -20.12
N ARG A 30 14.96 9.07 -21.26
CA ARG A 30 15.95 10.15 -21.31
C ARG A 30 15.40 11.50 -20.83
N ARG A 31 14.15 11.83 -21.19
CA ARG A 31 13.48 13.03 -20.72
C ARG A 31 13.24 13.00 -19.22
N VAL A 32 12.77 11.87 -18.71
CA VAL A 32 12.59 11.65 -17.27
C VAL A 32 13.94 11.73 -16.55
N GLY A 33 14.98 11.10 -17.08
CA GLY A 33 16.34 11.19 -16.51
C GLY A 33 16.86 12.61 -16.42
N LYS A 34 16.60 13.44 -17.44
CA LYS A 34 16.97 14.87 -17.43
C LYS A 34 16.22 15.63 -16.36
N GLU A 35 14.95 15.33 -16.15
CA GLU A 35 14.09 15.99 -15.15
C GLU A 35 14.52 15.61 -13.73
N TYR A 36 14.82 14.33 -13.48
CA TYR A 36 15.14 13.79 -12.15
C TYR A 36 16.63 13.61 -11.88
N GLY A 37 17.50 13.96 -12.81
CA GLY A 37 18.95 13.99 -12.62
C GLY A 37 19.63 12.61 -12.60
N PHE A 38 19.18 11.65 -13.40
CA PHE A 38 19.83 10.34 -13.55
C PHE A 38 20.20 10.03 -15.00
N ASP A 39 21.25 9.22 -15.16
CA ASP A 39 21.75 8.76 -16.46
C ASP A 39 21.10 7.44 -16.89
N LEU A 40 21.05 7.19 -18.19
CA LEU A 40 20.57 5.91 -18.75
C LEU A 40 21.32 4.70 -18.20
N ASN A 41 22.59 4.83 -17.84
CA ASN A 41 23.38 3.77 -17.21
C ASN A 41 22.88 3.35 -15.81
N GLN A 42 22.10 4.18 -15.16
CA GLN A 42 21.47 3.93 -13.85
C GLN A 42 20.06 3.33 -13.98
N VAL A 43 19.59 3.10 -15.22
CA VAL A 43 18.23 2.63 -15.50
C VAL A 43 18.25 1.13 -15.74
N MET A 44 17.35 0.42 -15.07
CA MET A 44 16.95 -0.93 -15.38
C MET A 44 15.66 -0.91 -16.21
N ALA A 45 15.63 -1.64 -17.32
CA ALA A 45 14.43 -1.77 -18.16
C ALA A 45 14.16 -3.22 -18.54
N PHE A 46 12.87 -3.55 -18.61
CA PHE A 46 12.37 -4.86 -19.01
C PHE A 46 11.63 -4.76 -20.34
N GLY A 47 11.80 -5.76 -21.20
CA GLY A 47 11.12 -5.81 -22.49
C GLY A 47 10.89 -7.23 -22.98
N ASP A 48 9.87 -7.40 -23.82
CA ASP A 48 9.50 -8.69 -24.40
C ASP A 48 9.20 -8.64 -25.91
N SER A 49 9.09 -7.45 -26.48
CA SER A 49 8.67 -7.25 -27.88
C SER A 49 9.61 -6.32 -28.64
N ASP A 50 9.52 -6.32 -29.96
CA ASP A 50 10.43 -5.56 -30.81
C ASP A 50 10.35 -4.03 -30.62
N ASN A 51 9.25 -3.52 -30.08
CA ASN A 51 9.12 -2.13 -29.69
C ASN A 51 9.95 -1.75 -28.43
N ASP A 52 10.60 -2.73 -27.78
CA ASP A 52 11.50 -2.54 -26.63
C ASP A 52 12.98 -2.51 -27.02
N LEU A 53 13.31 -2.89 -28.27
CA LEU A 53 14.70 -3.04 -28.72
C LEU A 53 15.57 -1.81 -28.48
N GLU A 54 15.07 -0.63 -28.85
CA GLU A 54 15.80 0.63 -28.70
C GLU A 54 16.03 0.95 -27.20
N MET A 55 15.02 0.72 -26.38
CA MET A 55 15.09 0.91 -24.93
C MET A 55 16.12 -0.04 -24.31
N LEU A 56 16.03 -1.33 -24.62
CA LEU A 56 16.93 -2.34 -24.07
C LEU A 56 18.39 -2.14 -24.52
N ALA A 57 18.61 -1.66 -25.74
CA ALA A 57 19.95 -1.31 -26.22
C ALA A 57 20.54 -0.08 -25.53
N GLY A 58 19.69 0.85 -25.07
CA GLY A 58 20.11 2.17 -24.60
C GLY A 58 20.27 2.31 -23.09
N VAL A 59 19.77 1.38 -22.26
CA VAL A 59 19.83 1.48 -20.81
C VAL A 59 20.99 0.70 -20.19
N GLY A 60 21.35 1.05 -18.96
CA GLY A 60 22.45 0.43 -18.21
C GLY A 60 22.23 -1.03 -17.86
N MET A 61 21.03 -1.38 -17.41
CA MET A 61 20.62 -2.74 -17.06
C MET A 61 19.40 -3.13 -17.89
N SER A 62 19.60 -3.81 -19.01
CA SER A 62 18.52 -4.27 -19.87
C SER A 62 18.22 -5.74 -19.66
N VAL A 63 16.93 -6.07 -19.50
CA VAL A 63 16.44 -7.41 -19.20
C VAL A 63 15.37 -7.81 -20.22
N ALA A 64 15.63 -8.89 -20.97
CA ALA A 64 14.62 -9.52 -21.80
C ALA A 64 13.82 -10.54 -21.00
N MET A 65 12.50 -10.52 -21.15
CA MET A 65 11.63 -11.53 -20.59
C MET A 65 11.80 -12.88 -21.28
N GLY A 66 11.69 -13.98 -20.55
CA GLY A 66 11.85 -15.33 -21.10
C GLY A 66 10.85 -15.69 -22.20
N ASN A 67 9.67 -15.08 -22.18
CA ASN A 67 8.65 -15.16 -23.25
C ASN A 67 8.85 -14.13 -24.37
N GLY A 68 9.90 -13.29 -24.30
CA GLY A 68 10.17 -12.27 -25.31
C GLY A 68 10.67 -12.83 -26.64
N SER A 69 10.64 -11.97 -27.67
CA SER A 69 11.14 -12.32 -29.02
C SER A 69 12.65 -12.61 -29.00
N SER A 70 13.14 -13.31 -30.03
CA SER A 70 14.59 -13.55 -30.21
C SER A 70 15.37 -12.25 -30.29
N SER A 71 14.82 -11.26 -30.97
CA SER A 71 15.45 -9.94 -31.15
C SER A 71 15.74 -9.22 -29.83
N VAL A 72 14.79 -9.20 -28.88
CA VAL A 72 15.01 -8.55 -27.57
C VAL A 72 15.99 -9.34 -26.71
N LYS A 73 16.01 -10.68 -26.82
CA LYS A 73 16.96 -11.54 -26.13
C LYS A 73 18.40 -11.37 -26.62
N GLU A 74 18.59 -11.05 -27.88
CA GLU A 74 19.93 -10.79 -28.48
C GLU A 74 20.49 -9.44 -28.02
N VAL A 75 19.64 -8.45 -27.82
CA VAL A 75 20.05 -7.09 -27.47
C VAL A 75 20.20 -6.88 -25.97
N ALA A 76 19.39 -7.57 -25.14
CA ALA A 76 19.40 -7.41 -23.71
C ALA A 76 20.66 -7.99 -23.04
N LYS A 77 21.14 -7.32 -22.00
CA LYS A 77 22.31 -7.76 -21.21
C LYS A 77 21.99 -8.97 -20.31
N HIS A 78 20.73 -9.20 -20.01
CA HIS A 78 20.26 -10.31 -19.19
C HIS A 78 18.94 -10.86 -19.74
N ILE A 79 18.77 -12.19 -19.67
CA ILE A 79 17.50 -12.85 -20.00
C ILE A 79 16.97 -13.48 -18.71
N THR A 80 15.78 -13.05 -18.30
CA THR A 80 15.10 -13.63 -17.14
C THR A 80 14.08 -14.71 -17.55
N THR A 81 13.34 -15.27 -16.59
CA THR A 81 12.26 -16.21 -16.87
C THR A 81 11.03 -15.49 -17.46
N SER A 82 10.00 -16.26 -17.87
CA SER A 82 8.79 -15.70 -18.46
C SER A 82 7.96 -14.89 -17.44
N ASN A 83 7.01 -14.11 -17.96
CA ASN A 83 6.02 -13.41 -17.17
C ASN A 83 5.15 -14.33 -16.29
N GLN A 84 4.97 -15.59 -16.69
CA GLN A 84 4.26 -16.61 -15.91
C GLN A 84 5.14 -17.27 -14.81
N GLN A 85 6.42 -16.97 -14.79
CA GLN A 85 7.42 -17.54 -13.89
C GLN A 85 8.11 -16.48 -13.03
N ASP A 86 7.44 -15.36 -12.79
CA ASP A 86 7.93 -14.24 -11.98
C ASP A 86 9.27 -13.65 -12.51
N GLY A 87 9.41 -13.52 -13.84
CA GLY A 87 10.67 -13.11 -14.47
C GLY A 87 11.18 -11.75 -14.00
N ILE A 88 10.30 -10.75 -13.80
CA ILE A 88 10.71 -9.44 -13.27
C ILE A 88 11.29 -9.59 -11.88
N HIS A 89 10.61 -10.31 -10.99
CA HIS A 89 11.07 -10.54 -9.62
C HIS A 89 12.45 -11.19 -9.58
N LYS A 90 12.63 -12.28 -10.35
CA LYS A 90 13.90 -13.00 -10.42
C LYS A 90 15.05 -12.16 -10.97
N ALA A 91 14.78 -11.28 -11.92
CA ALA A 91 15.80 -10.37 -12.41
C ALA A 91 16.17 -9.31 -11.36
N LEU A 92 15.20 -8.78 -10.62
CA LEU A 92 15.44 -7.84 -9.52
C LEU A 92 16.26 -8.48 -8.39
N GLU A 93 16.02 -9.76 -8.07
CA GLU A 93 16.86 -10.54 -7.16
C GLU A 93 18.28 -10.75 -7.73
N HIS A 94 18.39 -11.14 -9.00
CA HIS A 94 19.66 -11.36 -9.68
C HIS A 94 20.57 -10.15 -9.64
N PHE A 95 20.00 -8.95 -9.81
CA PHE A 95 20.75 -7.69 -9.79
C PHE A 95 20.87 -7.09 -8.38
N GLY A 96 20.41 -7.79 -7.34
CA GLY A 96 20.50 -7.32 -5.94
C GLY A 96 19.63 -6.10 -5.63
N VAL A 97 18.64 -5.80 -6.47
CA VAL A 97 17.62 -4.76 -6.21
C VAL A 97 16.61 -5.26 -5.18
N LEU A 98 16.30 -6.56 -5.22
CA LEU A 98 15.57 -7.26 -4.19
C LEU A 98 16.52 -8.23 -3.48
N ALA A 99 16.42 -8.33 -2.17
CA ALA A 99 17.14 -9.36 -1.43
C ALA A 99 16.65 -10.75 -1.85
N SER A 100 17.57 -11.68 -2.11
CA SER A 100 17.27 -13.05 -2.54
C SER A 100 16.72 -13.94 -1.42
N GLU A 101 16.46 -13.40 -0.26
CA GLU A 101 15.87 -14.13 0.84
C GLU A 101 14.37 -14.27 0.64
N LYS A 102 13.87 -15.48 0.87
CA LYS A 102 12.45 -15.86 0.92
C LYS A 102 11.73 -15.18 2.10
N VAL A 103 11.83 -13.86 2.19
CA VAL A 103 10.93 -13.10 3.04
C VAL A 103 9.58 -13.16 2.35
N PHE A 104 8.58 -13.65 3.02
CA PHE A 104 7.18 -13.60 2.59
C PHE A 104 6.85 -12.15 2.24
N VAL A 105 6.91 -11.80 0.94
CA VAL A 105 6.44 -10.50 0.48
C VAL A 105 4.92 -10.61 0.45
N SER A 106 4.29 -10.05 1.45
CA SER A 106 2.83 -9.97 1.49
C SER A 106 2.34 -9.23 0.24
N ARG A 107 1.30 -9.76 -0.42
CA ARG A 107 0.58 -9.06 -1.48
C ARG A 107 -0.47 -8.08 -0.92
N ASP A 108 -0.65 -8.07 0.39
CA ASP A 108 -1.54 -7.14 1.07
C ASP A 108 -0.95 -5.73 1.06
N TYR A 109 -1.55 -4.89 0.23
CA TYR A 109 -1.12 -3.51 0.03
C TYR A 109 -1.15 -2.69 1.32
N HIS A 110 -2.21 -2.84 2.12
CA HIS A 110 -2.35 -2.10 3.38
C HIS A 110 -1.34 -2.58 4.43
N PHE A 111 -1.17 -3.89 4.55
CA PHE A 111 -0.16 -4.46 5.43
C PHE A 111 1.25 -3.96 5.11
N ASN A 112 1.63 -3.92 3.83
CA ASN A 112 2.95 -3.44 3.41
C ASN A 112 3.18 -1.97 3.76
N LYS A 113 2.16 -1.12 3.66
CA LYS A 113 2.23 0.28 4.09
C LYS A 113 2.44 0.40 5.60
N VAL A 114 1.66 -0.35 6.39
CA VAL A 114 1.82 -0.40 7.85
C VAL A 114 3.18 -0.97 8.24
N LYS A 115 3.66 -1.99 7.54
CA LYS A 115 5.01 -2.54 7.75
C LYS A 115 6.08 -1.49 7.53
N THR A 116 6.01 -0.72 6.44
CA THR A 116 6.94 0.39 6.16
C THR A 116 6.93 1.43 7.29
N PHE A 117 5.73 1.84 7.73
CA PHE A 117 5.59 2.77 8.85
C PHE A 117 6.28 2.22 10.11
N HIS A 118 6.02 0.96 10.49
CA HIS A 118 6.62 0.36 11.67
C HIS A 118 8.14 0.24 11.57
N HIS A 119 8.69 -0.14 10.42
CA HIS A 119 10.15 -0.15 10.24
C HIS A 119 10.81 1.21 10.44
N MET A 120 10.12 2.29 10.15
CA MET A 120 10.65 3.65 10.34
C MET A 120 10.44 4.18 11.77
N MET A 121 9.38 3.72 12.43
CA MET A 121 8.94 4.28 13.72
C MET A 121 9.27 3.38 14.91
N ASP A 122 9.54 2.09 14.71
CA ASP A 122 9.67 1.12 15.79
C ASP A 122 10.72 0.07 15.45
N GLU A 123 11.83 0.09 16.18
CA GLU A 123 12.93 -0.87 16.02
C GLU A 123 12.54 -2.31 16.46
N ARG A 124 11.37 -2.50 17.07
CA ARG A 124 10.88 -3.80 17.55
C ARG A 124 10.20 -4.64 16.49
N THR A 125 10.25 -4.24 15.20
CA THR A 125 9.68 -5.05 14.12
C THR A 125 10.34 -6.42 14.06
N GLN A 126 9.52 -7.46 13.84
CA GLN A 126 9.97 -8.85 13.84
C GLN A 126 9.88 -9.42 12.42
N GLU A 127 10.86 -10.23 12.06
CA GLU A 127 10.86 -10.98 10.81
C GLU A 127 10.25 -12.38 10.98
N GLU A 128 10.39 -12.97 12.18
CA GLU A 128 9.83 -14.27 12.49
C GLU A 128 8.47 -14.13 13.19
N PRO A 129 7.47 -14.95 12.81
CA PRO A 129 6.18 -14.99 13.51
C PRO A 129 6.36 -15.42 14.97
N ARG A 130 5.96 -14.54 15.90
CA ARG A 130 5.94 -14.86 17.33
C ARG A 130 4.78 -14.19 18.04
N ALA A 131 4.32 -14.84 19.09
CA ALA A 131 3.26 -14.31 19.95
C ALA A 131 3.74 -13.08 20.75
N TRP A 132 2.85 -12.13 20.96
CA TRP A 132 3.02 -11.11 21.97
C TRP A 132 3.00 -11.71 23.36
N ASP A 133 3.77 -11.11 24.27
CA ASP A 133 3.54 -11.28 25.70
C ASP A 133 2.27 -10.54 26.16
N LEU A 134 1.88 -10.74 27.41
CA LEU A 134 0.66 -10.15 27.96
C LEU A 134 0.72 -8.60 27.96
N GLU A 135 1.84 -8.02 28.33
CA GLU A 135 2.04 -6.58 28.41
C GLU A 135 1.92 -5.94 27.01
N GLY A 136 2.65 -6.47 26.05
CA GLY A 136 2.61 -5.99 24.66
C GLY A 136 1.22 -6.16 24.03
N ALA A 137 0.58 -7.31 24.23
CA ALA A 137 -0.77 -7.55 23.72
C ALA A 137 -1.78 -6.56 24.32
N THR A 138 -1.71 -6.32 25.65
CA THR A 138 -2.59 -5.37 26.34
C THR A 138 -2.37 -3.94 25.85
N HIS A 139 -1.12 -3.52 25.72
CA HIS A 139 -0.78 -2.20 25.18
C HIS A 139 -1.32 -2.00 23.76
N ARG A 140 -1.14 -2.99 22.87
CA ARG A 140 -1.67 -2.96 21.50
C ARG A 140 -3.21 -3.00 21.43
N ALA A 141 -3.86 -3.66 22.39
CA ALA A 141 -5.32 -3.63 22.52
C ALA A 141 -5.82 -2.26 22.93
N GLY A 142 -5.11 -1.56 23.83
CA GLY A 142 -5.45 -0.22 24.28
C GLY A 142 -5.60 0.79 23.13
N PHE A 143 -4.69 0.80 22.15
CA PHE A 143 -4.82 1.66 20.97
C PHE A 143 -6.11 1.37 20.17
N LYS A 144 -6.48 0.11 20.02
CA LYS A 144 -7.71 -0.26 19.29
C LYS A 144 -8.97 0.16 20.05
N ILE A 145 -8.92 0.13 21.39
CA ILE A 145 -10.03 0.60 22.24
C ILE A 145 -10.18 2.12 22.10
N GLU A 146 -9.09 2.90 22.05
CA GLU A 146 -9.12 4.34 21.80
C GLU A 146 -9.89 4.65 20.50
N GLU A 147 -9.52 4.00 19.38
CA GLU A 147 -10.19 4.17 18.08
C GLU A 147 -11.66 3.74 18.09
N LEU A 148 -12.01 2.68 18.84
CA LEU A 148 -13.41 2.27 19.00
C LEU A 148 -14.23 3.31 19.78
N VAL A 149 -13.66 3.94 20.79
CA VAL A 149 -14.32 5.02 21.53
C VAL A 149 -14.51 6.25 20.66
N GLU A 150 -13.49 6.62 19.85
CA GLU A 150 -13.60 7.71 18.88
C GLU A 150 -14.68 7.44 17.81
N PHE A 151 -14.74 6.22 17.29
CA PHE A 151 -15.79 5.80 16.35
C PHE A 151 -17.19 5.98 16.93
N VAL A 152 -17.41 5.55 18.18
CA VAL A 152 -18.71 5.68 18.85
C VAL A 152 -18.98 7.16 19.18
N ARG A 153 -17.96 7.92 19.57
CA ARG A 153 -18.09 9.37 19.78
C ARG A 153 -18.54 10.08 18.49
N ALA A 154 -17.96 9.76 17.38
CA ALA A 154 -18.31 10.33 16.06
C ALA A 154 -19.75 9.99 15.63
N ALA A 155 -20.31 8.88 16.12
CA ALA A 155 -21.69 8.46 15.87
C ALA A 155 -22.70 9.06 16.86
N SER A 156 -22.25 9.73 17.93
CA SER A 156 -23.11 10.19 19.04
C SER A 156 -23.59 11.61 18.82
N PRO A 157 -24.91 11.87 18.71
CA PRO A 157 -25.46 13.21 18.48
C PRO A 157 -25.33 14.16 19.69
N SER A 158 -25.22 13.60 20.91
CA SER A 158 -25.14 14.37 22.15
C SER A 158 -24.19 13.74 23.17
N GLU A 159 -23.82 14.47 24.22
CA GLU A 159 -23.03 13.96 25.36
C GLU A 159 -23.78 12.83 26.11
N GLU A 160 -25.09 12.93 26.21
CA GLU A 160 -25.91 11.90 26.84
C GLU A 160 -25.90 10.60 26.02
N ASP A 161 -26.02 10.70 24.68
CA ASP A 161 -25.94 9.55 23.78
C ASP A 161 -24.58 8.89 23.86
N PHE A 162 -23.51 9.69 23.87
CA PHE A 162 -22.16 9.17 24.05
C PHE A 162 -21.99 8.44 25.39
N GLY A 163 -22.46 9.03 26.50
CA GLY A 163 -22.42 8.38 27.82
C GLY A 163 -23.15 7.04 27.85
N ARG A 164 -24.33 6.96 27.21
CA ARG A 164 -25.07 5.69 27.08
C ARG A 164 -24.31 4.67 26.23
N ALA A 165 -23.77 5.07 25.10
CA ALA A 165 -23.02 4.20 24.22
C ALA A 165 -21.74 3.69 24.89
N LEU A 166 -21.02 4.55 25.62
CA LEU A 166 -19.83 4.15 26.38
C LEU A 166 -20.19 3.12 27.47
N SER A 167 -21.31 3.29 28.15
CA SER A 167 -21.82 2.30 29.13
C SER A 167 -22.12 0.95 28.47
N GLN A 168 -22.64 0.95 27.24
CA GLN A 168 -22.87 -0.28 26.47
C GLN A 168 -21.56 -0.95 26.05
N LEU A 169 -20.52 -0.18 25.68
CA LEU A 169 -19.18 -0.72 25.41
C LEU A 169 -18.57 -1.40 26.62
N HIS A 170 -18.67 -0.79 27.81
CA HIS A 170 -18.21 -1.43 29.05
C HIS A 170 -18.94 -2.75 29.31
N GLN A 171 -20.26 -2.79 29.18
CA GLN A 171 -21.03 -4.02 29.32
C GLN A 171 -20.65 -5.09 28.28
N ALA A 172 -20.34 -4.67 27.04
CA ALA A 172 -19.90 -5.59 25.99
C ALA A 172 -18.53 -6.18 26.33
N LEU A 173 -17.61 -5.37 26.88
CA LEU A 173 -16.30 -5.82 27.35
C LEU A 173 -16.44 -6.84 28.49
N ASP A 174 -17.28 -6.57 29.49
CA ASP A 174 -17.51 -7.48 30.61
C ASP A 174 -18.07 -8.83 30.14
N LYS A 175 -19.06 -8.81 29.26
CA LYS A 175 -19.63 -10.02 28.65
C LYS A 175 -18.60 -10.81 27.84
N ALA A 176 -17.76 -10.10 27.08
CA ALA A 176 -16.67 -10.73 26.31
C ALA A 176 -15.65 -11.37 27.26
N ALA A 177 -15.26 -10.68 28.33
CA ALA A 177 -14.36 -11.20 29.35
C ALA A 177 -14.91 -12.47 30.01
N GLU A 178 -16.19 -12.47 30.44
CA GLU A 178 -16.86 -13.66 31.00
C GLU A 178 -16.91 -14.85 30.03
N LYS A 179 -17.12 -14.58 28.74
CA LYS A 179 -17.13 -15.62 27.70
C LYS A 179 -15.75 -16.21 27.50
N VAL A 180 -14.73 -15.37 27.41
CA VAL A 180 -13.35 -15.78 27.13
C VAL A 180 -12.70 -16.45 28.34
N ALA A 181 -13.01 -16.02 29.57
CA ALA A 181 -12.51 -16.62 30.81
C ALA A 181 -12.88 -18.11 30.97
N LYS A 182 -13.90 -18.59 30.25
CA LYS A 182 -14.27 -20.02 30.23
C LYS A 182 -13.35 -20.88 29.38
N LYS A 183 -12.49 -20.26 28.52
CA LYS A 183 -11.50 -20.99 27.72
C LYS A 183 -10.28 -21.31 28.58
N THR A 184 -9.67 -22.48 28.33
CA THR A 184 -8.42 -22.86 29.01
C THR A 184 -7.32 -21.88 28.61
N PRO A 185 -6.58 -21.28 29.59
CA PRO A 185 -5.46 -20.40 29.24
C PRO A 185 -4.40 -21.18 28.47
N ALA A 186 -3.97 -20.64 27.33
CA ALA A 186 -2.82 -21.13 26.58
C ALA A 186 -1.64 -20.17 26.80
N GLN A 187 -0.44 -20.72 27.00
CA GLN A 187 0.78 -19.90 27.07
C GLN A 187 1.13 -19.41 25.65
N GLN A 188 1.22 -18.07 25.47
CA GLN A 188 1.69 -17.42 24.24
C GLN A 188 1.11 -18.05 22.96
N ASP A 189 -0.22 -18.18 22.90
CA ASP A 189 -0.94 -18.78 21.78
C ASP A 189 -0.90 -17.83 20.56
N LEU A 190 0.12 -18.02 19.71
CA LEU A 190 0.26 -17.26 18.47
C LEU A 190 -0.97 -17.43 17.56
N ILE A 191 -1.52 -18.65 17.47
CA ILE A 191 -2.67 -18.92 16.59
C ILE A 191 -3.89 -18.15 17.07
N GLY A 192 -4.22 -18.22 18.36
CA GLY A 192 -5.36 -17.49 18.93
C GLY A 192 -5.19 -15.97 18.85
N GLN A 193 -3.97 -15.45 18.99
CA GLN A 193 -3.69 -14.03 18.82
C GLN A 193 -3.89 -13.57 17.38
N VAL A 194 -3.40 -14.32 16.41
CA VAL A 194 -3.55 -14.01 14.98
C VAL A 194 -5.01 -14.09 14.57
N ASP A 195 -5.74 -15.14 14.96
CA ASP A 195 -7.17 -15.31 14.71
C ASP A 195 -7.98 -14.11 15.22
N ALA A 196 -7.79 -13.71 16.47
CA ALA A 196 -8.46 -12.55 17.06
C ALA A 196 -8.14 -11.22 16.35
N LEU A 197 -6.91 -11.03 15.87
CA LEU A 197 -6.53 -9.84 15.12
C LEU A 197 -7.15 -9.82 13.72
N ILE A 198 -7.24 -10.96 13.05
CA ILE A 198 -7.89 -11.09 11.75
C ILE A 198 -9.40 -10.86 11.89
N ASP A 199 -10.05 -11.41 12.93
CA ASP A 199 -11.47 -11.15 13.20
C ASP A 199 -11.73 -9.64 13.44
N THR A 200 -10.85 -8.97 14.18
CA THR A 200 -10.94 -7.51 14.40
C THR A 200 -10.88 -6.74 13.08
N LEU A 201 -9.96 -7.13 12.18
CA LEU A 201 -9.84 -6.53 10.86
C LEU A 201 -11.08 -6.82 9.99
N TYR A 202 -11.59 -8.05 10.03
CA TYR A 202 -12.79 -8.47 9.31
C TYR A 202 -14.02 -7.65 9.71
N PHE A 203 -14.25 -7.45 11.02
CA PHE A 203 -15.33 -6.61 11.53
C PHE A 203 -15.15 -5.14 11.14
N THR A 204 -13.93 -4.64 11.12
CA THR A 204 -13.63 -3.28 10.67
C THR A 204 -14.00 -3.10 9.19
N TYR A 205 -13.58 -4.01 8.32
CA TYR A 205 -14.00 -4.00 6.91
C TYR A 205 -15.52 -4.16 6.76
N GLY A 206 -16.15 -5.01 7.55
CA GLY A 206 -17.60 -5.16 7.60
C GLY A 206 -18.32 -3.85 7.91
N SER A 207 -17.77 -3.04 8.81
CA SER A 207 -18.31 -1.71 9.11
C SER A 207 -18.25 -0.78 7.90
N PHE A 208 -17.15 -0.76 7.14
CA PHE A 208 -17.07 0.01 5.89
C PHE A 208 -18.09 -0.45 4.85
N VAL A 209 -18.27 -1.77 4.70
CA VAL A 209 -19.28 -2.33 3.80
C VAL A 209 -20.69 -1.85 4.18
N LEU A 210 -21.03 -1.89 5.46
CA LEU A 210 -22.34 -1.44 5.98
C LEU A 210 -22.53 0.08 5.85
N MET A 211 -21.45 0.86 5.85
CA MET A 211 -21.49 2.30 5.58
C MET A 211 -21.54 2.62 4.08
N GLY A 212 -21.31 1.65 3.19
CA GLY A 212 -21.19 1.86 1.74
C GLY A 212 -19.93 2.63 1.34
N VAL A 213 -18.87 2.54 2.14
CA VAL A 213 -17.60 3.26 1.95
C VAL A 213 -16.52 2.31 1.47
N ASP A 214 -15.83 2.68 0.39
CA ASP A 214 -14.59 2.04 -0.04
C ASP A 214 -13.41 2.64 0.75
N PRO A 215 -12.72 1.85 1.59
CA PRO A 215 -11.66 2.36 2.45
C PRO A 215 -10.29 2.50 1.74
N GLU A 216 -10.07 1.97 0.54
CA GLU A 216 -8.75 1.85 -0.08
C GLU A 216 -7.99 3.19 -0.13
N ARG A 217 -8.60 4.22 -0.75
CA ARG A 217 -7.97 5.54 -0.85
C ARG A 217 -7.96 6.29 0.48
N ILE A 218 -8.94 6.04 1.34
CA ILE A 218 -9.00 6.64 2.68
C ILE A 218 -7.86 6.10 3.53
N PHE A 219 -7.55 4.81 3.42
CA PHE A 219 -6.39 4.23 4.08
C PHE A 219 -5.08 4.92 3.67
N ASP A 220 -4.93 5.23 2.38
CA ASP A 220 -3.76 5.96 1.88
C ASP A 220 -3.64 7.35 2.48
N ILE A 221 -4.76 8.07 2.59
CA ILE A 221 -4.80 9.40 3.22
C ILE A 221 -4.33 9.31 4.67
N VAL A 222 -4.87 8.37 5.45
CA VAL A 222 -4.49 8.17 6.85
C VAL A 222 -3.04 7.70 6.97
N HIS A 223 -2.59 6.83 6.07
CA HIS A 223 -1.18 6.40 6.04
C HIS A 223 -0.24 7.58 5.80
N GLN A 224 -0.54 8.48 4.85
CA GLN A 224 0.27 9.68 4.63
C GLN A 224 0.28 10.60 5.86
N ALA A 225 -0.84 10.76 6.55
CA ALA A 225 -0.90 11.49 7.81
C ALA A 225 0.01 10.87 8.88
N ASN A 226 0.04 9.55 8.97
CA ASN A 226 0.94 8.84 9.88
C ASN A 226 2.42 8.99 9.48
N MET A 227 2.74 8.88 8.18
CA MET A 227 4.11 9.12 7.68
C MET A 227 4.57 10.56 7.93
N GLY A 228 3.66 11.52 7.93
CA GLY A 228 3.94 12.92 8.28
C GLY A 228 4.37 13.16 9.72
N LYS A 229 4.29 12.15 10.60
CA LYS A 229 4.83 12.21 11.98
C LYS A 229 6.34 12.07 12.07
N ILE A 230 7.03 11.83 10.94
CA ILE A 230 8.48 11.87 10.86
C ILE A 230 8.94 13.33 10.93
N PHE A 231 9.83 13.63 11.87
CA PHE A 231 10.39 14.97 12.03
C PHE A 231 11.38 15.30 10.91
N PRO A 232 11.75 16.58 10.71
CA PRO A 232 12.71 16.98 9.68
C PRO A 232 14.10 16.34 9.78
N ASP A 233 14.45 15.80 10.95
CA ASP A 233 15.67 15.02 11.17
C ASP A 233 15.58 13.57 10.65
N GLY A 234 14.45 13.19 10.05
CA GLY A 234 14.20 11.87 9.51
C GLY A 234 13.82 10.81 10.56
N LYS A 235 13.51 11.21 11.79
CA LYS A 235 13.23 10.31 12.91
C LYS A 235 11.84 10.53 13.48
N ALA A 236 11.30 9.49 14.11
CA ALA A 236 10.16 9.60 15.00
C ALA A 236 10.61 10.12 16.38
N HIS A 237 9.84 11.03 16.94
CA HIS A 237 10.01 11.50 18.32
C HIS A 237 8.85 10.98 19.17
N PHE A 238 9.15 10.64 20.41
CA PHE A 238 8.18 10.02 21.32
C PHE A 238 8.01 10.88 22.57
N ASP A 239 6.79 10.92 23.06
CA ASP A 239 6.51 11.48 24.39
C ASP A 239 7.21 10.63 25.47
N PRO A 240 7.98 11.22 26.38
CA PRO A 240 8.79 10.48 27.35
C PRO A 240 7.96 9.74 28.41
N VAL A 241 6.68 10.08 28.58
CA VAL A 241 5.81 9.50 29.60
C VAL A 241 4.85 8.49 28.97
N THR A 242 4.18 8.89 27.89
CA THR A 242 3.13 8.07 27.26
C THR A 242 3.68 7.17 26.15
N HIS A 243 4.91 7.40 25.70
CA HIS A 243 5.53 6.75 24.54
C HIS A 243 4.70 6.87 23.24
N LYS A 244 3.77 7.81 23.17
CA LYS A 244 3.07 8.14 21.92
C LYS A 244 4.01 8.88 20.96
N ILE A 245 3.87 8.59 19.66
CA ILE A 245 4.62 9.32 18.61
C ILE A 245 4.12 10.76 18.60
N LEU A 246 5.05 11.69 18.70
CA LEU A 246 4.78 13.12 18.61
C LEU A 246 4.53 13.54 17.15
N LYS A 247 3.83 14.66 16.99
CA LYS A 247 3.58 15.31 15.70
C LYS A 247 4.51 16.53 15.56
N PRO A 248 5.15 16.78 14.41
CA PRO A 248 5.81 18.07 14.14
C PRO A 248 4.81 19.23 14.26
N ASP A 249 5.31 20.43 14.56
CA ASP A 249 4.47 21.63 14.81
C ASP A 249 3.55 21.97 13.62
N ASP A 250 3.99 21.71 12.40
CA ASP A 250 3.26 21.99 11.16
C ASP A 250 2.42 20.78 10.67
N TRP A 251 2.34 19.71 11.45
CA TRP A 251 1.68 18.47 11.06
C TRP A 251 0.19 18.69 10.78
N GLU A 252 -0.51 19.44 11.64
CA GLU A 252 -1.94 19.68 11.53
C GLU A 252 -2.28 20.38 10.21
N GLU A 253 -1.47 21.37 9.83
CA GLU A 253 -1.66 22.11 8.57
C GLU A 253 -1.39 21.26 7.33
N LYS A 254 -0.34 20.41 7.39
CA LYS A 254 0.15 19.67 6.21
C LYS A 254 -0.46 18.29 6.04
N TYR A 255 -0.77 17.60 7.14
CA TYR A 255 -1.04 16.17 7.14
C TYR A 255 -2.35 15.77 7.83
N ALA A 256 -3.13 16.70 8.43
CA ALA A 256 -4.43 16.34 8.98
C ALA A 256 -5.30 15.66 7.91
N PRO A 257 -5.77 14.42 8.15
CA PRO A 257 -6.40 13.62 7.11
C PRO A 257 -7.86 14.02 6.80
N GLU A 258 -8.54 14.71 7.72
CA GLU A 258 -9.98 14.95 7.67
C GLU A 258 -10.43 15.71 6.41
N PRO A 259 -9.74 16.78 5.93
CA PRO A 259 -10.13 17.45 4.71
C PRO A 259 -10.04 16.56 3.47
N ALA A 260 -9.03 15.71 3.41
CA ALA A 260 -8.82 14.78 2.31
C ALA A 260 -9.82 13.61 2.34
N ILE A 261 -10.13 13.08 3.52
CA ILE A 261 -11.19 12.08 3.72
C ILE A 261 -12.54 12.64 3.28
N LYS A 262 -12.88 13.85 3.69
CA LYS A 262 -14.13 14.52 3.26
C LYS A 262 -14.23 14.61 1.74
N LYS A 263 -13.16 15.00 1.07
CA LYS A 263 -13.10 15.11 -0.39
C LYS A 263 -13.28 13.72 -1.07
N GLU A 264 -12.65 12.69 -0.52
CA GLU A 264 -12.77 11.33 -1.06
C GLU A 264 -14.20 10.78 -0.88
N LEU A 265 -14.81 10.95 0.28
CA LEU A 265 -16.21 10.57 0.52
C LEU A 265 -17.18 11.28 -0.43
N GLN A 266 -16.98 12.58 -0.70
CA GLN A 266 -17.76 13.31 -1.70
C GLN A 266 -17.58 12.74 -3.11
N ARG A 267 -16.36 12.29 -3.45
CA ARG A 267 -16.08 11.64 -4.74
C ARG A 267 -16.85 10.33 -4.87
N GLN A 268 -16.86 9.51 -3.81
CA GLN A 268 -17.58 8.23 -3.79
C GLN A 268 -19.10 8.44 -3.91
N LEU A 269 -19.65 9.39 -3.17
CA LEU A 269 -21.07 9.74 -3.24
C LEU A 269 -21.49 10.17 -4.66
N LYS A 270 -20.74 11.09 -5.29
CA LYS A 270 -20.99 11.51 -6.66
C LYS A 270 -20.89 10.38 -7.68
N ALA A 271 -20.00 9.39 -7.45
CA ALA A 271 -19.88 8.23 -8.31
C ALA A 271 -21.13 7.32 -8.19
N TYR A 272 -21.62 7.13 -6.98
CA TYR A 272 -22.82 6.38 -6.69
C TYR A 272 -24.08 7.04 -7.32
N GLU A 273 -24.24 8.36 -7.16
CA GLU A 273 -25.36 9.11 -7.76
C GLU A 273 -25.40 8.96 -9.27
N ARG A 274 -24.27 9.13 -9.95
CA ARG A 274 -24.15 8.92 -11.41
C ARG A 274 -24.48 7.49 -11.84
N HIS A 275 -24.11 6.50 -11.04
CA HIS A 275 -24.45 5.11 -11.33
C HIS A 275 -25.95 4.87 -11.21
N LYS A 276 -26.59 5.41 -10.18
CA LYS A 276 -28.05 5.33 -9.95
C LYS A 276 -28.82 5.99 -11.09
N GLU A 277 -28.42 7.16 -11.55
CA GLU A 277 -29.06 7.87 -12.67
C GLU A 277 -29.00 7.02 -13.95
N ARG A 278 -27.85 6.41 -14.27
CA ARG A 278 -27.69 5.55 -15.46
C ARG A 278 -28.59 4.33 -15.41
N ASN A 279 -28.75 3.72 -14.25
CA ASN A 279 -29.60 2.52 -14.10
C ASN A 279 -31.11 2.83 -14.12
N ASN A 280 -31.51 4.06 -13.75
CA ASN A 280 -32.88 4.49 -13.81
C ASN A 280 -33.32 4.95 -15.23
N THR A 281 -32.37 5.07 -16.17
CA THR A 281 -32.60 5.52 -17.56
C THR A 281 -32.62 4.35 -18.55
N GLN A 282 -32.39 3.12 -18.09
CA GLN A 282 -32.56 1.85 -18.80
C GLN A 282 -33.82 1.16 -18.35
#